data_b1172f77f156730a97d56ad24d353d86
#
_entry.id   b1172f77f156730a97d56ad24d353d86
#
_cell.length_a   1.000
_cell.length_b   1.000
_cell.length_c   1.000
_cell.angle_alpha   90.00
_cell.angle_beta   90.00
_cell.angle_gamma   90.00
#
_symmetry.space_group_name_H-M   'P 1'
#
loop_
_entity.id
_entity.type
_entity.pdbx_description
1 polymer ?
#
loop_
_entity_poly.entity_id
_entity_poly.type
_entity_poly.pdbx_seq_one_letter_code
_entity_poly.pdbx_strand_id
1 'polypeptide(L)'
;RKNRTGEEFIGTAFKTRGELIKRFVKLLPFTLTGAQKKVLGEIMKDLEKKKPMNRLIQGDVGSGKTIIALTALLTAVDNGTQSALMVPTEILAEQHYLNIRPFCEKLDIEIKLVTSALKGKERKSHFEDIQSGKTQIVVGTHSLIQKDIQFKNLGLAIIDEQHRFGVMQREAIGKK
;
A
#
# COMPACT_ATOMS: atom_id res chain seq x y z
N ARG A 1 2.93 13.09 -17.25
CA ARG A 1 1.61 13.70 -17.01
C ARG A 1 1.80 15.17 -16.66
N LYS A 2 1.09 16.05 -17.35
CA LYS A 2 1.14 17.49 -17.09
C LYS A 2 0.00 17.90 -16.19
N ASN A 3 0.28 18.82 -15.28
CA ASN A 3 -0.75 19.44 -14.47
C ASN A 3 -1.40 20.61 -15.25
N ARG A 4 -2.35 21.31 -14.63
CA ARG A 4 -3.03 22.45 -15.25
C ARG A 4 -2.10 23.64 -15.56
N THR A 5 -0.93 23.69 -14.95
CA THR A 5 0.07 24.75 -15.18
C THR A 5 1.13 24.36 -16.21
N GLY A 6 1.03 23.16 -16.77
CA GLY A 6 1.96 22.68 -17.78
C GLY A 6 3.24 22.04 -17.24
N GLU A 7 3.40 21.94 -15.94
CA GLU A 7 4.54 21.25 -15.32
C GLU A 7 4.39 19.72 -15.47
N GLU A 8 5.47 19.03 -15.73
CA GLU A 8 5.48 17.57 -15.73
C GLU A 8 5.61 17.04 -14.32
N PHE A 9 4.68 16.14 -13.94
CA PHE A 9 4.83 15.37 -12.71
C PHE A 9 5.80 14.23 -12.93
N ILE A 10 6.85 14.22 -12.10
CA ILE A 10 7.82 13.12 -12.08
C ILE A 10 7.53 12.27 -10.86
N GLY A 11 7.17 11.01 -11.10
CA GLY A 11 6.97 10.03 -10.02
C GLY A 11 8.29 9.63 -9.38
N THR A 12 8.24 9.24 -8.12
CA THR A 12 9.42 8.68 -7.44
C THR A 12 9.63 7.25 -7.91
N ALA A 13 10.80 6.99 -8.50
CA ALA A 13 11.18 5.63 -8.88
C ALA A 13 11.56 4.84 -7.63
N PHE A 14 10.93 3.68 -7.43
CA PHE A 14 11.25 2.79 -6.33
C PHE A 14 12.29 1.75 -6.75
N LYS A 15 13.17 1.42 -5.80
CA LYS A 15 14.05 0.25 -5.93
C LYS A 15 13.24 -0.97 -5.49
N THR A 16 13.16 -1.99 -6.35
CA THR A 16 12.27 -3.14 -6.14
C THR A 16 12.96 -4.41 -5.63
N ARG A 17 14.28 -4.36 -5.44
CA ARG A 17 15.07 -5.51 -4.96
C ARG A 17 15.75 -5.21 -3.62
N GLY A 18 15.04 -4.55 -2.72
CA GLY A 18 15.56 -4.21 -1.39
C GLY A 18 15.56 -5.39 -0.42
N GLU A 19 16.20 -5.19 0.72
CA GLU A 19 16.31 -6.22 1.77
C GLU A 19 14.96 -6.63 2.35
N LEU A 20 14.04 -5.69 2.50
CA LEU A 20 12.72 -5.98 3.04
C LEU A 20 11.95 -6.97 2.15
N ILE A 21 12.01 -6.78 0.84
CA ILE A 21 11.37 -7.68 -0.13
C ILE A 21 12.01 -9.07 -0.10
N LYS A 22 13.34 -9.13 0.00
CA LYS A 22 14.05 -10.41 0.13
C LYS A 22 13.63 -11.17 1.38
N ARG A 23 13.53 -10.48 2.51
CA ARG A 23 13.06 -11.06 3.77
C ARG A 23 11.61 -11.54 3.67
N PHE A 24 10.76 -10.73 3.03
CA PHE A 24 9.35 -11.09 2.83
C PHE A 24 9.18 -12.37 2.00
N VAL A 25 9.89 -12.48 0.89
CA VAL A 25 9.81 -13.68 0.03
C VAL A 25 10.17 -14.95 0.81
N LYS A 26 11.15 -14.88 1.70
CA LYS A 26 11.52 -16.01 2.55
C LYS A 26 10.44 -16.40 3.55
N LEU A 27 9.54 -15.51 3.91
CA LEU A 27 8.44 -15.78 4.84
C LEU A 27 7.25 -16.44 4.19
N LEU A 28 7.16 -16.44 2.86
CA LEU A 28 6.02 -17.03 2.16
C LEU A 28 5.98 -18.53 2.34
N PRO A 29 4.83 -19.09 2.80
CA PRO A 29 4.69 -20.54 3.01
C PRO A 29 4.44 -21.32 1.72
N PHE A 30 4.42 -20.64 0.58
CA PHE A 30 4.10 -21.22 -0.73
C PHE A 30 4.90 -20.53 -1.83
N THR A 31 4.96 -21.15 -2.99
CA THR A 31 5.56 -20.56 -4.19
C THR A 31 4.49 -19.87 -5.00
N LEU A 32 4.78 -18.66 -5.48
CA LEU A 32 3.87 -17.93 -6.37
C LEU A 32 3.67 -18.67 -7.68
N THR A 33 2.44 -18.64 -8.21
CA THR A 33 2.15 -19.18 -9.52
C THR A 33 2.80 -18.36 -10.64
N GLY A 34 2.89 -18.93 -11.86
CA GLY A 34 3.41 -18.19 -13.00
C GLY A 34 2.64 -16.91 -13.29
N ALA A 35 1.31 -16.98 -13.19
CA ALA A 35 0.44 -15.81 -13.39
C ALA A 35 0.69 -14.72 -12.32
N GLN A 36 0.84 -15.11 -11.06
CA GLN A 36 1.14 -14.19 -9.97
C GLN A 36 2.51 -13.52 -10.16
N LYS A 37 3.53 -14.31 -10.52
CA LYS A 37 4.87 -13.77 -10.81
C LYS A 37 4.86 -12.78 -11.97
N LYS A 38 4.07 -13.03 -12.99
CA LYS A 38 3.94 -12.14 -14.16
C LYS A 38 3.33 -10.80 -13.75
N VAL A 39 2.20 -10.82 -13.02
CA VAL A 39 1.54 -9.61 -12.54
C VAL A 39 2.45 -8.81 -11.63
N LEU A 40 3.09 -9.49 -10.68
CA LEU A 40 4.02 -8.84 -9.75
C LEU A 40 5.20 -8.21 -10.48
N GLY A 41 5.77 -8.92 -11.48
CA GLY A 41 6.85 -8.39 -12.30
C GLY A 41 6.47 -7.12 -13.05
N GLU A 42 5.25 -7.06 -13.58
CA GLU A 42 4.73 -5.88 -14.27
C GLU A 42 4.57 -4.70 -13.30
N ILE A 43 4.05 -4.94 -12.10
CA ILE A 43 3.89 -3.91 -11.06
C ILE A 43 5.27 -3.38 -10.66
N MET A 44 6.24 -4.26 -10.43
CA MET A 44 7.58 -3.88 -10.04
C MET A 44 8.26 -3.02 -11.11
N LYS A 45 8.10 -3.37 -12.37
CA LYS A 45 8.62 -2.56 -13.48
C LYS A 45 8.00 -1.17 -13.50
N ASP A 46 6.69 -1.07 -13.26
CA ASP A 46 6.01 0.22 -13.21
C ASP A 46 6.49 1.06 -12.02
N LEU A 47 6.74 0.44 -10.87
CA LEU A 47 7.26 1.13 -9.69
C LEU A 47 8.70 1.64 -9.88
N GLU A 48 9.49 1.00 -10.72
CA GLU A 48 10.85 1.43 -11.07
C GLU A 48 10.89 2.68 -11.96
N LYS A 49 9.78 3.01 -12.60
CA LYS A 49 9.70 4.18 -13.49
C LYS A 49 9.52 5.47 -12.70
N LYS A 50 10.08 6.56 -13.22
CA LYS A 50 9.90 7.92 -12.66
C LYS A 50 8.52 8.52 -12.94
N LYS A 51 7.65 7.82 -13.63
CA LYS A 51 6.29 8.27 -13.94
C LYS A 51 5.31 7.78 -12.88
N PRO A 52 4.31 8.58 -12.51
CA PRO A 52 3.27 8.10 -11.60
C PRO A 52 2.61 6.84 -12.14
N MET A 53 2.49 5.83 -11.28
CA MET A 53 1.85 4.59 -11.64
C MET A 53 0.36 4.67 -11.35
N ASN A 54 -0.45 4.19 -12.30
CA ASN A 54 -1.86 3.97 -12.10
C ASN A 54 -2.23 2.67 -12.82
N ARG A 55 -2.20 1.57 -12.08
CA ARG A 55 -2.44 0.23 -12.63
C ARG A 55 -3.56 -0.46 -11.87
N LEU A 56 -4.41 -1.15 -12.61
CA LEU A 56 -5.51 -1.94 -12.07
C LEU A 56 -5.13 -3.43 -12.06
N ILE A 57 -5.22 -4.07 -10.90
CA ILE A 57 -5.01 -5.50 -10.74
C ILE A 57 -6.38 -6.17 -10.67
N GLN A 58 -6.66 -7.04 -11.63
CA GLN A 58 -7.89 -7.82 -11.68
C GLN A 58 -7.63 -9.28 -11.33
N GLY A 59 -8.63 -9.95 -10.79
CA GLY A 59 -8.56 -11.38 -10.51
C GLY A 59 -9.51 -11.75 -9.36
N ASP A 60 -9.65 -13.03 -9.10
CA ASP A 60 -10.52 -13.54 -8.05
C ASP A 60 -9.92 -13.33 -6.66
N VAL A 61 -10.80 -13.19 -5.66
CA VAL A 61 -10.43 -12.91 -4.26
C VAL A 61 -9.45 -13.95 -3.68
N GLY A 62 -9.50 -15.20 -4.13
CA GLY A 62 -8.61 -16.26 -3.64
C GLY A 62 -7.30 -16.43 -4.39
N SER A 63 -6.97 -15.55 -5.34
CA SER A 63 -5.87 -15.75 -6.28
C SER A 63 -4.50 -15.17 -5.85
N GLY A 64 -4.32 -14.87 -4.57
CA GLY A 64 -3.07 -14.32 -4.07
C GLY A 64 -2.91 -12.81 -4.27
N LYS A 65 -3.99 -12.09 -4.55
CA LYS A 65 -3.95 -10.61 -4.68
C LYS A 65 -3.42 -9.92 -3.44
N THR A 66 -3.76 -10.44 -2.26
CA THR A 66 -3.29 -9.87 -0.99
C THR A 66 -1.77 -9.92 -0.90
N ILE A 67 -1.16 -11.01 -1.35
CA ILE A 67 0.30 -11.15 -1.36
C ILE A 67 0.93 -10.18 -2.38
N ILE A 68 0.32 -10.04 -3.54
CA ILE A 68 0.78 -9.09 -4.56
C ILE A 68 0.67 -7.67 -4.04
N ALA A 69 -0.47 -7.32 -3.43
CA ALA A 69 -0.69 -6.01 -2.80
C ALA A 69 0.34 -5.75 -1.70
N LEU A 70 0.55 -6.73 -0.82
CA LEU A 70 1.53 -6.58 0.26
C LEU A 70 2.95 -6.39 -0.27
N THR A 71 3.32 -7.09 -1.32
CA THR A 71 4.64 -6.91 -1.94
C THR A 71 4.82 -5.48 -2.44
N ALA A 72 3.80 -4.91 -3.08
CA ALA A 72 3.84 -3.51 -3.53
C ALA A 72 3.91 -2.54 -2.35
N LEU A 73 3.11 -2.74 -1.30
CA LEU A 73 3.15 -1.91 -0.10
C LEU A 73 4.53 -1.94 0.57
N LEU A 74 5.12 -3.11 0.70
CA LEU A 74 6.44 -3.29 1.29
C LEU A 74 7.55 -2.67 0.42
N THR A 75 7.39 -2.67 -0.89
CA THR A 75 8.35 -2.00 -1.78
C THR A 75 8.40 -0.51 -1.49
N ALA A 76 7.25 0.14 -1.31
CA ALA A 76 7.20 1.55 -0.93
C ALA A 76 7.85 1.79 0.43
N VAL A 77 7.59 0.93 1.41
CA VAL A 77 8.20 1.02 2.74
C VAL A 77 9.72 0.84 2.67
N ASP A 78 10.19 -0.10 1.87
CA ASP A 78 11.63 -0.35 1.67
C ASP A 78 12.36 0.86 1.07
N ASN A 79 11.63 1.72 0.38
CA ASN A 79 12.14 2.96 -0.19
C ASN A 79 11.94 4.19 0.71
N GLY A 80 11.61 3.98 1.98
CA GLY A 80 11.51 5.06 2.96
C GLY A 80 10.20 5.84 2.90
N THR A 81 9.18 5.35 2.20
CA THR A 81 7.86 5.97 2.15
C THR A 81 6.83 5.16 2.95
N GLN A 82 5.69 5.79 3.21
CA GLN A 82 4.53 5.09 3.76
C GLN A 82 3.67 4.54 2.62
N SER A 83 2.86 3.54 2.92
CA SER A 83 1.91 3.00 1.97
C SER A 83 0.54 2.78 2.63
N ALA A 84 -0.50 2.75 1.82
CA ALA A 84 -1.87 2.60 2.29
C ALA A 84 -2.63 1.58 1.44
N LEU A 85 -3.46 0.78 2.12
CA LEU A 85 -4.44 -0.08 1.49
C LEU A 85 -5.83 0.44 1.84
N MET A 86 -6.55 0.90 0.83
CA MET A 86 -7.89 1.47 0.97
C MET A 86 -8.93 0.50 0.44
N VAL A 87 -9.95 0.25 1.22
CA VAL A 87 -10.99 -0.72 0.89
C VAL A 87 -12.38 -0.09 1.03
N PRO A 88 -13.41 -0.66 0.40
CA PRO A 88 -14.75 -0.06 0.45
C PRO A 88 -15.48 -0.20 1.78
N THR A 89 -15.16 -1.21 2.58
CA THR A 89 -15.86 -1.47 3.85
C THR A 89 -14.89 -1.73 4.99
N GLU A 90 -15.33 -1.45 6.22
CA GLU A 90 -14.54 -1.71 7.43
C GLU A 90 -14.29 -3.20 7.65
N ILE A 91 -15.26 -4.05 7.30
CA ILE A 91 -15.10 -5.51 7.40
C ILE A 91 -13.95 -5.99 6.52
N LEU A 92 -13.88 -5.50 5.29
CA LEU A 92 -12.76 -5.82 4.39
C LEU A 92 -11.44 -5.26 4.91
N ALA A 93 -11.45 -4.07 5.49
CA ALA A 93 -10.25 -3.50 6.10
C ALA A 93 -9.72 -4.39 7.23
N GLU A 94 -10.59 -4.86 8.11
CA GLU A 94 -10.20 -5.77 9.18
C GLU A 94 -9.64 -7.09 8.64
N GLN A 95 -10.27 -7.66 7.62
CA GLN A 95 -9.82 -8.91 7.01
C GLN A 95 -8.42 -8.76 6.39
N HIS A 96 -8.20 -7.70 5.64
CA HIS A 96 -6.88 -7.44 5.07
C HIS A 96 -5.83 -7.19 6.16
N TYR A 97 -6.19 -6.43 7.17
CA TYR A 97 -5.29 -6.16 8.30
C TYR A 97 -4.86 -7.47 8.98
N LEU A 98 -5.81 -8.36 9.28
CA LEU A 98 -5.51 -9.65 9.92
C LEU A 98 -4.65 -10.54 9.04
N ASN A 99 -4.81 -10.49 7.73
CA ASN A 99 -4.01 -11.27 6.80
C ASN A 99 -2.58 -10.72 6.61
N ILE A 100 -2.43 -9.42 6.68
CA ILE A 100 -1.15 -8.74 6.45
C ILE A 100 -0.30 -8.64 7.72
N ARG A 101 -0.94 -8.42 8.85
CA ARG A 101 -0.27 -8.19 10.14
C ARG A 101 0.80 -9.20 10.51
N PRO A 102 0.59 -10.53 10.34
CA PRO A 102 1.62 -11.50 10.71
C PRO A 102 2.94 -11.31 9.96
N PHE A 103 2.87 -10.95 8.68
CA PHE A 103 4.06 -10.66 7.89
C PHE A 103 4.76 -9.38 8.36
N CYS A 104 3.97 -8.34 8.64
CA CYS A 104 4.50 -7.08 9.12
C CYS A 104 5.20 -7.24 10.47
N GLU A 105 4.63 -8.01 11.38
CA GLU A 105 5.25 -8.29 12.67
C GLU A 105 6.62 -8.97 12.52
N LYS A 106 6.71 -9.96 11.64
CA LYS A 106 7.97 -10.68 11.38
C LYS A 106 9.02 -9.82 10.68
N LEU A 107 8.58 -8.76 9.99
CA LEU A 107 9.45 -7.84 9.27
C LEU A 107 9.74 -6.57 10.05
N ASP A 108 9.25 -6.44 11.28
CA ASP A 108 9.35 -5.25 12.12
C ASP A 108 8.76 -4.00 11.45
N ILE A 109 7.67 -4.18 10.72
CA ILE A 109 6.93 -3.11 10.06
C ILE A 109 5.72 -2.74 10.91
N GLU A 110 5.56 -1.46 11.20
CA GLU A 110 4.40 -0.98 11.95
C GLU A 110 3.22 -0.73 11.02
N ILE A 111 2.15 -1.49 11.25
CA ILE A 111 0.90 -1.41 10.51
C ILE A 111 -0.22 -0.95 11.45
N LYS A 112 -1.12 -0.10 10.95
CA LYS A 112 -2.32 0.34 11.68
C LYS A 112 -3.57 0.08 10.88
N LEU A 113 -4.61 -0.38 11.57
CA LEU A 113 -5.97 -0.46 11.06
C LEU A 113 -6.73 0.79 11.51
N VAL A 114 -7.31 1.51 10.57
CA VAL A 114 -8.08 2.71 10.85
C VAL A 114 -9.53 2.50 10.40
N THR A 115 -10.44 2.48 11.37
CA THR A 115 -11.88 2.34 11.15
C THR A 115 -12.65 3.40 11.92
N SER A 116 -13.94 3.53 11.66
CA SER A 116 -14.80 4.48 12.40
C SER A 116 -14.98 4.09 13.88
N ALA A 117 -14.72 2.83 14.24
CA ALA A 117 -14.75 2.38 15.62
C ALA A 117 -13.58 2.92 16.45
N LEU A 118 -12.51 3.34 15.80
CA LEU A 118 -11.33 3.91 16.46
C LEU A 118 -11.65 5.31 16.98
N LYS A 119 -11.62 5.51 18.29
CA LYS A 119 -12.05 6.77 18.94
C LYS A 119 -11.12 7.18 20.07
N GLY A 120 -11.25 8.43 20.49
CA GLY A 120 -10.60 8.97 21.69
C GLY A 120 -9.08 8.99 21.59
N LYS A 121 -8.42 8.61 22.67
CA LYS A 121 -6.96 8.60 22.77
C LYS A 121 -6.30 7.65 21.78
N GLU A 122 -6.93 6.51 21.54
CA GLU A 122 -6.42 5.52 20.60
C GLU A 122 -6.41 6.07 19.16
N ARG A 123 -7.49 6.74 18.76
CA ARG A 123 -7.57 7.41 17.45
C ARG A 123 -6.48 8.47 17.30
N LYS A 124 -6.34 9.31 18.33
CA LYS A 124 -5.34 10.37 18.34
C LYS A 124 -3.93 9.78 18.22
N SER A 125 -3.63 8.74 18.99
CA SER A 125 -2.32 8.07 18.98
C SER A 125 -2.03 7.45 17.60
N HIS A 126 -3.00 6.78 17.00
CA HIS A 126 -2.84 6.21 15.67
C HIS A 126 -2.55 7.28 14.61
N PHE A 127 -3.28 8.39 14.66
CA PHE A 127 -3.12 9.48 13.70
C PHE A 127 -1.77 10.19 13.87
N GLU A 128 -1.31 10.38 15.11
CA GLU A 128 0.01 10.94 15.39
C GLU A 128 1.13 10.02 14.86
N ASP A 129 1.00 8.71 15.05
CA ASP A 129 1.97 7.74 14.55
C ASP A 129 2.05 7.74 13.03
N ILE A 130 0.92 7.92 12.36
CA ILE A 130 0.88 8.01 10.89
C ILE A 130 1.51 9.32 10.43
N GLN A 131 1.16 10.44 11.06
CA GLN A 131 1.67 11.76 10.70
C GLN A 131 3.18 11.89 10.95
N SER A 132 3.70 11.25 11.98
CA SER A 132 5.13 11.26 12.30
C SER A 132 5.96 10.32 11.42
N GLY A 133 5.31 9.41 10.71
CA GLY A 133 5.98 8.39 9.90
C GLY A 133 6.34 7.12 10.67
N LYS A 134 6.00 7.03 11.95
CA LYS A 134 6.23 5.82 12.75
C LYS A 134 5.43 4.64 12.19
N THR A 135 4.17 4.87 11.82
CA THR A 135 3.35 3.87 11.12
C THR A 135 3.72 3.86 9.64
N GLN A 136 4.08 2.71 9.13
CA GLN A 136 4.59 2.56 7.76
C GLN A 136 3.51 2.10 6.79
N ILE A 137 2.55 1.28 7.24
CA ILE A 137 1.43 0.80 6.42
C ILE A 137 0.12 1.11 7.14
N VAL A 138 -0.84 1.66 6.41
CA VAL A 138 -2.18 1.96 6.92
C VAL A 138 -3.21 1.18 6.11
N VAL A 139 -4.10 0.48 6.81
CA VAL A 139 -5.24 -0.20 6.21
C VAL A 139 -6.52 0.44 6.73
N GLY A 140 -7.42 0.79 5.85
CA GLY A 140 -8.68 1.42 6.23
C GLY A 140 -9.60 1.63 5.06
N THR A 141 -10.74 2.25 5.32
CA THR A 141 -11.67 2.60 4.26
C THR A 141 -11.17 3.79 3.46
N HIS A 142 -11.53 3.82 2.19
CA HIS A 142 -11.13 4.86 1.26
C HIS A 142 -11.49 6.28 1.77
N SER A 143 -12.73 6.46 2.21
CA SER A 143 -13.20 7.77 2.67
C SER A 143 -12.46 8.22 3.95
N LEU A 144 -12.22 7.31 4.89
CA LEU A 144 -11.57 7.64 6.15
C LEU A 144 -10.11 8.02 5.94
N ILE A 145 -9.38 7.25 5.12
CA ILE A 145 -7.98 7.53 4.82
C ILE A 145 -7.85 8.87 4.08
N GLN A 146 -8.70 9.14 3.11
CA GLN A 146 -8.61 10.38 2.34
C GLN A 146 -9.00 11.62 3.13
N LYS A 147 -10.00 11.53 4.01
CA LYS A 147 -10.52 12.70 4.73
C LYS A 147 -9.72 13.05 5.97
N ASP A 148 -9.38 12.06 6.79
CA ASP A 148 -8.96 12.29 8.17
C ASP A 148 -7.48 12.03 8.43
N ILE A 149 -6.80 11.32 7.54
CA ILE A 149 -5.42 10.91 7.78
C ILE A 149 -4.44 11.81 7.03
N GLN A 150 -3.43 12.28 7.76
CA GLN A 150 -2.28 12.98 7.20
C GLN A 150 -1.05 12.09 7.31
N PHE A 151 -0.43 11.82 6.17
CA PHE A 151 0.80 11.04 6.10
C PHE A 151 2.02 11.98 6.14
N LYS A 152 3.11 11.48 6.72
CA LYS A 152 4.39 12.17 6.60
C LYS A 152 4.92 12.11 5.16
N ASN A 153 4.87 10.94 4.56
CA ASN A 153 5.40 10.70 3.22
C ASN A 153 4.73 9.48 2.58
N LEU A 154 3.51 9.65 2.11
CA LEU A 154 2.79 8.58 1.42
C LEU A 154 3.35 8.40 0.01
N GLY A 155 3.92 7.23 -0.28
CA GLY A 155 4.51 6.92 -1.58
C GLY A 155 3.65 6.06 -2.49
N LEU A 156 2.76 5.26 -1.90
CA LEU A 156 1.94 4.30 -2.64
C LEU A 156 0.60 4.11 -1.97
N ALA A 157 -0.46 4.04 -2.76
CA ALA A 157 -1.77 3.63 -2.29
C ALA A 157 -2.32 2.52 -3.18
N ILE A 158 -2.91 1.51 -2.55
CA ILE A 158 -3.66 0.47 -3.24
C ILE A 158 -5.12 0.63 -2.85
N ILE A 159 -5.97 0.72 -3.86
CA ILE A 159 -7.40 0.88 -3.68
C ILE A 159 -8.10 -0.39 -4.15
N ASP A 160 -8.78 -1.06 -3.23
CA ASP A 160 -9.62 -2.20 -3.56
C ASP A 160 -11.01 -1.70 -3.97
N GLU A 161 -11.41 -1.99 -5.19
CA GLU A 161 -12.73 -1.67 -5.73
C GLU A 161 -13.36 -2.93 -6.27
N GLN A 162 -14.21 -3.60 -5.47
CA GLN A 162 -14.97 -4.78 -5.90
C GLN A 162 -14.10 -5.82 -6.64
N HIS A 163 -13.12 -6.41 -5.94
CA HIS A 163 -12.20 -7.42 -6.50
C HIS A 163 -11.17 -6.88 -7.49
N ARG A 164 -11.02 -5.56 -7.57
CA ARG A 164 -9.99 -4.90 -8.38
C ARG A 164 -9.12 -4.05 -7.47
N PHE A 165 -7.81 -4.20 -7.59
CA PHE A 165 -6.87 -3.34 -6.90
C PHE A 165 -6.31 -2.29 -7.84
N GLY A 166 -6.60 -1.01 -7.56
CA GLY A 166 -5.91 0.11 -8.19
C GLY A 166 -4.63 0.40 -7.42
N VAL A 167 -3.50 0.42 -8.08
CA VAL A 167 -2.21 0.75 -7.48
C VAL A 167 -1.78 2.11 -7.98
N MET A 168 -1.56 3.06 -7.07
CA MET A 168 -1.21 4.45 -7.41
C MET A 168 0.02 4.91 -6.66
N GLN A 169 0.93 5.56 -7.38
CA GLN A 169 2.05 6.27 -6.79
C GLN A 169 1.64 7.68 -6.36
N ARG A 170 2.52 8.32 -5.59
CA ARG A 170 2.30 9.59 -4.89
C ARG A 170 1.59 10.67 -5.72
N GLU A 171 2.04 10.92 -6.93
CA GLU A 171 1.48 12.00 -7.77
C GLU A 171 0.09 11.68 -8.31
N ALA A 172 -0.24 10.40 -8.46
CA ALA A 172 -1.56 9.96 -8.91
C ALA A 172 -2.57 9.89 -7.76
N ILE A 173 -2.11 9.85 -6.50
CA ILE A 173 -2.97 9.83 -5.32
C ILE A 173 -3.59 11.21 -5.05
N GLY A 174 -2.99 12.25 -5.57
CA GLY A 174 -3.35 13.61 -5.27
C GLY A 174 -2.61 14.17 -4.04
N LYS A 175 -2.80 15.45 -3.78
CA LYS A 175 -2.12 16.13 -2.68
C LYS A 175 -2.75 15.75 -1.35
N LYS A 176 -2.06 14.98 -0.60
CA LYS A 176 -2.38 14.73 0.79
C LYS A 176 -1.17 14.86 1.67
#